data_3a2d3303699093cbad5756c281b8081d
#
_entry.id   3a2d3303699093cbad5756c281b8081d
#
_cell.length_a   1.000
_cell.length_b   1.000
_cell.length_c   1.000
_cell.angle_alpha   90.00
_cell.angle_beta   90.00
_cell.angle_gamma   90.00
#
_symmetry.space_group_name_H-M   'P 1'
#
loop_
_entity.id
_entity.type
_entity.pdbx_description
1 polymer ?
#
loop_
_entity_poly.entity_id
_entity_poly.type
_entity_poly.pdbx_seq_one_letter_code
_entity_poly.pdbx_strand_id
1 'polypeptide(L)'
;MCRLIRTFDFVEITLVRKSPKFFWLFAHLFVPLHIIIEKKLRMACIRHIETSTNACSVAVSENGQCIYEETQHGERGAGAEQLGRMVDEALSFTDSHAIPFDAVSVSCGPGSYTGLRIGVSMAKGICYGRDLKLIAVPTLELMCVPVLLRETITEDNALLCPMIDARRMEVYSALYDRSLKEVRPVGADVVTEETYKQWLDERPIYFFGNGAQKCMDIINHPNAHLIEGIEPLAKWMMPLAEKRFLNEQFEDVAYFVPFYLKDFVAIKAKPLL
;
A
#
# COMPACT_ATOMS: atom_id res chain seq x y z
N MET A 1 29.03 0.44 11.84
CA MET A 1 28.37 -0.85 11.69
C MET A 1 29.31 -1.95 11.18
N CYS A 2 30.13 -1.71 10.19
CA CYS A 2 31.13 -2.70 9.67
C CYS A 2 32.26 -3.11 10.64
N ARG A 3 32.51 -2.38 11.71
CA ARG A 3 33.55 -2.72 12.70
C ARG A 3 33.11 -3.69 13.81
N LEU A 4 31.79 -3.79 14.09
CA LEU A 4 31.29 -4.72 15.10
C LEU A 4 31.23 -6.17 14.58
N ILE A 5 30.99 -6.38 13.29
CA ILE A 5 30.90 -7.72 12.69
C ILE A 5 32.29 -8.41 12.69
N ARG A 6 33.38 -7.68 12.43
CA ARG A 6 34.75 -8.25 12.45
C ARG A 6 35.25 -8.64 13.84
N THR A 7 34.74 -8.05 14.91
CA THR A 7 35.08 -8.41 16.28
C THR A 7 34.36 -9.67 16.75
N PHE A 8 33.20 -9.99 16.23
CA PHE A 8 32.48 -11.21 16.58
C PHE A 8 33.11 -12.46 15.98
N ASP A 9 33.56 -12.41 14.73
CA ASP A 9 34.24 -13.56 14.08
C ASP A 9 35.52 -13.98 14.80
N PHE A 10 36.26 -13.02 15.40
CA PHE A 10 37.50 -13.30 16.11
C PHE A 10 37.29 -13.89 17.53
N VAL A 11 36.20 -13.53 18.18
CA VAL A 11 35.80 -14.07 19.49
C VAL A 11 35.29 -15.49 19.34
N GLU A 12 34.58 -15.81 18.25
CA GLU A 12 34.07 -17.15 17.95
C GLU A 12 35.20 -18.19 17.78
N ILE A 13 36.22 -17.86 17.01
CA ILE A 13 37.36 -18.74 16.75
C ILE A 13 38.19 -19.00 18.01
N THR A 14 38.24 -18.06 18.95
CA THR A 14 39.06 -18.18 20.16
C THR A 14 38.35 -18.95 21.28
N LEU A 15 37.02 -18.88 21.38
CA LEU A 15 36.23 -19.58 22.39
C LEU A 15 36.01 -21.06 22.07
N VAL A 16 35.88 -21.40 20.78
CA VAL A 16 35.66 -22.80 20.30
C VAL A 16 36.86 -23.70 20.64
N ARG A 17 38.08 -23.14 20.80
CA ARG A 17 39.28 -23.90 21.12
C ARG A 17 39.39 -24.33 22.60
N LYS A 18 38.55 -23.83 23.50
CA LYS A 18 38.80 -24.02 24.97
C LYS A 18 37.84 -24.99 25.69
N SER A 19 36.65 -25.35 25.18
CA SER A 19 35.77 -26.35 25.81
C SER A 19 34.60 -26.82 24.91
N PRO A 20 34.38 -28.13 24.70
CA PRO A 20 33.25 -28.66 23.93
C PRO A 20 31.86 -28.35 24.55
N LYS A 21 31.81 -28.15 25.87
CA LYS A 21 30.58 -27.79 26.59
C LYS A 21 30.15 -26.35 26.31
N PHE A 22 31.12 -25.45 26.08
CA PHE A 22 30.83 -24.07 25.74
C PHE A 22 30.32 -23.91 24.32
N PHE A 23 30.81 -24.74 23.39
CA PHE A 23 30.32 -24.81 22.03
C PHE A 23 28.85 -25.20 21.95
N TRP A 24 28.45 -26.23 22.75
CA TRP A 24 27.07 -26.69 22.78
C TRP A 24 26.12 -25.61 23.36
N LEU A 25 26.52 -24.92 24.40
CA LEU A 25 25.77 -23.80 24.98
C LEU A 25 25.68 -22.61 24.02
N PHE A 26 26.74 -22.32 23.30
CA PHE A 26 26.81 -21.24 22.30
C PHE A 26 25.90 -21.57 21.09
N ALA A 27 25.95 -22.81 20.58
CA ALA A 27 25.11 -23.24 19.48
C ALA A 27 23.61 -23.22 19.83
N HIS A 28 23.24 -23.54 21.06
CA HIS A 28 21.83 -23.55 21.47
C HIS A 28 21.27 -22.20 21.92
N LEU A 29 22.11 -21.28 22.43
CA LEU A 29 21.65 -19.96 22.88
C LEU A 29 21.87 -18.85 21.84
N PHE A 30 22.99 -18.86 21.14
CA PHE A 30 23.40 -17.74 20.26
C PHE A 30 22.98 -17.95 18.80
N VAL A 31 22.96 -19.19 18.28
CA VAL A 31 22.48 -19.43 16.90
C VAL A 31 20.99 -19.07 16.77
N PRO A 32 20.10 -19.46 17.70
CA PRO A 32 18.71 -18.98 17.65
C PRO A 32 18.60 -17.45 17.79
N LEU A 33 19.42 -16.84 18.64
CA LEU A 33 19.44 -15.39 18.82
C LEU A 33 19.94 -14.67 17.57
N HIS A 34 20.97 -15.19 16.90
CA HIS A 34 21.49 -14.65 15.65
C HIS A 34 20.44 -14.72 14.54
N ILE A 35 19.77 -15.88 14.39
CA ILE A 35 18.65 -16.05 13.43
C ILE A 35 17.50 -15.11 13.76
N ILE A 36 17.17 -14.91 15.04
CA ILE A 36 16.11 -13.98 15.47
C ILE A 36 16.51 -12.53 15.17
N ILE A 37 17.77 -12.16 15.39
CA ILE A 37 18.27 -10.81 15.11
C ILE A 37 18.34 -10.57 13.60
N GLU A 38 18.81 -11.52 12.79
CA GLU A 38 18.82 -11.42 11.33
C GLU A 38 17.39 -11.33 10.77
N LYS A 39 16.47 -12.15 11.28
CA LYS A 39 15.06 -12.10 10.88
C LYS A 39 14.38 -10.77 11.27
N LYS A 40 14.81 -10.14 12.37
CA LYS A 40 14.30 -8.83 12.83
C LYS A 40 14.96 -7.65 12.11
N LEU A 41 16.14 -7.83 11.50
CA LEU A 41 16.85 -6.84 10.70
C LEU A 41 16.53 -6.94 9.20
N ARG A 42 15.96 -8.06 8.75
CA ARG A 42 15.52 -8.23 7.37
C ARG A 42 14.19 -7.51 7.19
N MET A 43 14.14 -6.54 6.28
CA MET A 43 12.87 -5.98 5.80
C MET A 43 12.12 -7.06 5.01
N ALA A 44 10.80 -7.00 5.06
CA ALA A 44 9.95 -8.03 4.47
C ALA A 44 10.05 -8.06 2.94
N CYS A 45 9.82 -9.24 2.36
CA CYS A 45 9.46 -9.36 0.97
C CYS A 45 7.93 -9.37 0.85
N ILE A 46 7.36 -8.31 0.24
CA ILE A 46 5.91 -8.11 0.17
C ILE A 46 5.48 -7.99 -1.28
N ARG A 47 4.43 -8.73 -1.64
CA ARG A 47 3.73 -8.52 -2.91
C ARG A 47 2.60 -7.52 -2.70
N HIS A 48 2.45 -6.59 -3.64
CA HIS A 48 1.47 -5.52 -3.62
C HIS A 48 0.48 -5.68 -4.79
N ILE A 49 -0.81 -5.55 -4.51
CA ILE A 49 -1.90 -5.65 -5.50
C ILE A 49 -2.78 -4.41 -5.39
N GLU A 50 -2.91 -3.67 -6.50
CA GLU A 50 -3.75 -2.49 -6.59
C GLU A 50 -4.78 -2.64 -7.71
N THR A 51 -6.06 -2.50 -7.37
CA THR A 51 -7.17 -2.66 -8.32
C THR A 51 -8.35 -1.72 -8.03
N SER A 52 -8.13 -0.71 -7.18
CA SER A 52 -9.21 0.16 -6.70
C SER A 52 -9.69 1.19 -7.72
N THR A 53 -8.94 1.42 -8.80
CA THR A 53 -9.27 2.39 -9.86
C THR A 53 -9.27 1.74 -11.24
N ASN A 54 -9.06 2.53 -12.30
CA ASN A 54 -8.93 2.02 -13.68
C ASN A 54 -7.53 1.44 -13.96
N ALA A 55 -6.55 1.78 -13.14
CA ALA A 55 -5.24 1.13 -13.16
C ALA A 55 -5.31 -0.19 -12.39
N CYS A 56 -4.77 -1.26 -12.99
CA CYS A 56 -4.49 -2.52 -12.33
C CYS A 56 -2.98 -2.66 -12.24
N SER A 57 -2.44 -2.84 -11.06
CA SER A 57 -1.00 -2.95 -10.89
C SER A 57 -0.58 -3.99 -9.85
N VAL A 58 0.57 -4.61 -10.10
CA VAL A 58 1.23 -5.55 -9.20
C VAL A 58 2.67 -5.11 -9.01
N ALA A 59 3.18 -5.21 -7.80
CA ALA A 59 4.58 -4.96 -7.51
C ALA A 59 5.10 -5.94 -6.47
N VAL A 60 6.42 -6.08 -6.40
CA VAL A 60 7.11 -6.83 -5.36
C VAL A 60 8.16 -5.91 -4.74
N SER A 61 8.17 -5.82 -3.43
CA SER A 61 9.23 -5.15 -2.69
C SER A 61 10.03 -6.14 -1.87
N GLU A 62 11.34 -5.91 -1.81
CA GLU A 62 12.26 -6.63 -0.95
C GLU A 62 13.26 -5.64 -0.34
N ASN A 63 13.46 -5.71 0.96
CA ASN A 63 14.41 -4.87 1.68
C ASN A 63 14.23 -3.36 1.41
N GLY A 64 12.97 -2.89 1.35
CA GLY A 64 12.63 -1.49 1.12
C GLY A 64 12.85 -0.99 -0.31
N GLN A 65 13.00 -1.90 -1.26
CA GLN A 65 13.14 -1.58 -2.69
C GLN A 65 12.08 -2.31 -3.51
N CYS A 66 11.52 -1.63 -4.51
CA CYS A 66 10.66 -2.26 -5.49
C CYS A 66 11.54 -3.02 -6.50
N ILE A 67 11.41 -4.36 -6.53
CA ILE A 67 12.22 -5.24 -7.39
C ILE A 67 11.46 -5.76 -8.62
N TYR A 68 10.14 -5.62 -8.63
CA TYR A 68 9.26 -5.94 -9.75
C TYR A 68 8.07 -5.00 -9.74
N GLU A 69 7.67 -4.51 -10.91
CA GLU A 69 6.43 -3.75 -11.08
C GLU A 69 5.82 -3.98 -12.45
N GLU A 70 4.52 -4.10 -12.49
CA GLU A 70 3.73 -4.09 -13.72
C GLU A 70 2.44 -3.29 -13.51
N THR A 71 2.08 -2.46 -14.48
CA THR A 71 0.88 -1.65 -14.47
C THR A 71 0.17 -1.75 -15.81
N GLN A 72 -1.13 -1.97 -15.78
CA GLN A 72 -2.01 -1.95 -16.94
C GLN A 72 -3.11 -0.93 -16.71
N HIS A 73 -3.31 -0.06 -17.71
CA HIS A 73 -4.44 0.86 -17.75
C HIS A 73 -5.46 0.28 -18.73
N GLY A 74 -6.70 0.19 -18.30
CA GLY A 74 -7.78 -0.36 -19.14
C GLY A 74 -9.07 0.41 -18.98
N GLU A 75 -9.99 0.21 -19.92
CA GLU A 75 -11.38 0.58 -19.72
C GLU A 75 -11.96 -0.22 -18.53
N ARG A 76 -13.01 0.31 -17.91
CA ARG A 76 -13.63 -0.26 -16.70
C ARG A 76 -13.84 -1.77 -16.82
N GLY A 77 -13.12 -2.55 -16.01
CA GLY A 77 -13.22 -4.01 -15.95
C GLY A 77 -12.13 -4.80 -16.69
N ALA A 78 -11.46 -4.23 -17.68
CA ALA A 78 -10.39 -4.93 -18.42
C ALA A 78 -9.14 -5.20 -17.57
N GLY A 79 -8.84 -4.34 -16.59
CA GLY A 79 -7.71 -4.54 -15.67
C GLY A 79 -7.84 -5.80 -14.81
N ALA A 80 -9.06 -6.19 -14.46
CA ALA A 80 -9.32 -7.36 -13.65
C ALA A 80 -8.98 -8.69 -14.36
N GLU A 81 -9.17 -8.75 -15.68
CA GLU A 81 -8.81 -9.93 -16.50
C GLU A 81 -7.29 -10.12 -16.58
N GLN A 82 -6.53 -9.02 -16.53
CA GLN A 82 -5.07 -9.04 -16.59
C GLN A 82 -4.43 -9.37 -15.24
N LEU A 83 -5.13 -9.16 -14.11
CA LEU A 83 -4.55 -9.36 -12.78
C LEU A 83 -4.01 -10.78 -12.58
N GLY A 84 -4.73 -11.80 -13.07
CA GLY A 84 -4.29 -13.19 -12.94
C GLY A 84 -2.92 -13.42 -13.59
N ARG A 85 -2.73 -12.93 -14.83
CA ARG A 85 -1.45 -13.00 -15.56
C ARG A 85 -0.35 -12.22 -14.83
N MET A 86 -0.60 -10.96 -14.46
CA MET A 86 0.38 -10.12 -13.77
C MET A 86 0.84 -10.73 -12.44
N VAL A 87 -0.08 -11.32 -11.70
CA VAL A 87 0.23 -12.02 -10.45
C VAL A 87 1.06 -13.28 -10.71
N ASP A 88 0.73 -14.07 -11.73
CA ASP A 88 1.48 -15.27 -12.11
C ASP A 88 2.91 -14.93 -12.56
N GLU A 89 3.09 -13.89 -13.36
CA GLU A 89 4.40 -13.39 -13.78
C GLU A 89 5.23 -12.90 -12.59
N ALA A 90 4.62 -12.16 -11.66
CA ALA A 90 5.30 -11.73 -10.43
C ALA A 90 5.65 -12.91 -9.51
N LEU A 91 4.83 -13.98 -9.46
CA LEU A 91 5.14 -15.23 -8.75
C LEU A 91 6.32 -15.95 -9.42
N SER A 92 6.26 -16.10 -10.73
CA SER A 92 7.32 -16.73 -11.53
C SER A 92 8.66 -16.00 -11.37
N PHE A 93 8.63 -14.66 -11.37
CA PHE A 93 9.82 -13.84 -11.11
C PHE A 93 10.46 -14.17 -9.76
N THR A 94 9.69 -14.18 -8.68
CA THR A 94 10.22 -14.43 -7.35
C THR A 94 10.61 -15.88 -7.13
N ASP A 95 9.84 -16.83 -7.65
CA ASP A 95 10.15 -18.26 -7.54
C ASP A 95 11.46 -18.59 -8.32
N SER A 96 11.68 -17.98 -9.49
CA SER A 96 12.91 -18.17 -10.28
C SER A 96 14.16 -17.58 -9.61
N HIS A 97 14.01 -16.55 -8.78
CA HIS A 97 15.09 -15.92 -8.02
C HIS A 97 15.21 -16.43 -6.57
N ALA A 98 14.42 -17.45 -6.19
CA ALA A 98 14.37 -18.01 -4.86
C ALA A 98 14.10 -16.95 -3.77
N ILE A 99 13.28 -15.94 -4.07
CA ILE A 99 12.91 -14.87 -3.15
C ILE A 99 11.68 -15.32 -2.34
N PRO A 100 11.80 -15.55 -1.03
CA PRO A 100 10.67 -15.95 -0.20
C PRO A 100 9.76 -14.77 0.09
N PHE A 101 8.44 -14.98 0.08
CA PHE A 101 7.46 -14.00 0.52
C PHE A 101 7.15 -14.08 2.00
N ASP A 102 6.93 -12.92 2.60
CA ASP A 102 6.48 -12.77 3.98
C ASP A 102 4.99 -12.37 4.06
N ALA A 103 4.52 -11.58 3.09
CA ALA A 103 3.15 -11.09 3.07
C ALA A 103 2.66 -10.71 1.66
N VAL A 104 1.33 -10.53 1.56
CA VAL A 104 0.68 -9.87 0.42
C VAL A 104 -0.05 -8.64 0.94
N SER A 105 0.18 -7.47 0.32
CA SER A 105 -0.61 -6.27 0.58
C SER A 105 -1.59 -6.01 -0.56
N VAL A 106 -2.75 -5.46 -0.22
CA VAL A 106 -3.79 -5.14 -1.19
C VAL A 106 -4.48 -3.83 -0.82
N SER A 107 -4.84 -3.03 -1.82
CA SER A 107 -5.72 -1.88 -1.59
C SER A 107 -7.08 -2.34 -1.08
N CYS A 108 -7.48 -1.78 0.06
CA CYS A 108 -8.73 -2.17 0.70
C CYS A 108 -9.89 -1.22 0.41
N GLY A 109 -9.67 -0.12 -0.30
CA GLY A 109 -10.69 0.86 -0.62
C GLY A 109 -10.50 2.22 0.08
N PRO A 110 -11.36 3.20 -0.19
CA PRO A 110 -12.49 3.11 -1.13
C PRO A 110 -12.04 3.04 -2.60
N GLY A 111 -12.97 2.65 -3.49
CA GLY A 111 -12.68 2.58 -4.93
C GLY A 111 -13.70 1.76 -5.71
N SER A 112 -13.28 1.24 -6.85
CA SER A 112 -14.10 0.38 -7.72
C SER A 112 -14.57 -0.87 -6.98
N TYR A 113 -15.87 -1.05 -6.83
CA TYR A 113 -16.47 -2.22 -6.16
C TYR A 113 -15.97 -3.56 -6.74
N THR A 114 -16.01 -3.68 -8.07
CA THR A 114 -15.55 -4.89 -8.77
C THR A 114 -14.03 -5.06 -8.63
N GLY A 115 -13.26 -3.97 -8.83
CA GLY A 115 -11.81 -4.01 -8.70
C GLY A 115 -11.36 -4.46 -7.31
N LEU A 116 -11.88 -3.85 -6.26
CA LEU A 116 -11.56 -4.21 -4.87
C LEU A 116 -11.88 -5.68 -4.55
N ARG A 117 -13.03 -6.20 -5.02
CA ARG A 117 -13.37 -7.61 -4.82
C ARG A 117 -12.39 -8.55 -5.49
N ILE A 118 -11.99 -8.25 -6.71
CA ILE A 118 -11.05 -9.09 -7.47
C ILE A 118 -9.67 -9.06 -6.82
N GLY A 119 -9.16 -7.86 -6.52
CA GLY A 119 -7.86 -7.70 -5.86
C GLY A 119 -7.80 -8.39 -4.50
N VAL A 120 -8.78 -8.16 -3.63
CA VAL A 120 -8.84 -8.80 -2.31
C VAL A 120 -9.02 -10.31 -2.41
N SER A 121 -9.85 -10.82 -3.35
CA SER A 121 -10.01 -12.26 -3.55
C SER A 121 -8.71 -12.92 -4.01
N MET A 122 -7.96 -12.26 -4.92
CA MET A 122 -6.64 -12.71 -5.37
C MET A 122 -5.64 -12.75 -4.21
N ALA A 123 -5.55 -11.64 -3.44
CA ALA A 123 -4.65 -11.55 -2.29
C ALA A 123 -4.95 -12.65 -1.24
N LYS A 124 -6.24 -12.85 -0.90
CA LYS A 124 -6.68 -13.91 0.02
C LYS A 124 -6.32 -15.31 -0.50
N GLY A 125 -6.52 -15.58 -1.80
CA GLY A 125 -6.17 -16.86 -2.41
C GLY A 125 -4.67 -17.16 -2.31
N ILE A 126 -3.81 -16.17 -2.57
CA ILE A 126 -2.35 -16.30 -2.45
C ILE A 126 -1.96 -16.52 -0.99
N CYS A 127 -2.49 -15.70 -0.07
CA CYS A 127 -2.19 -15.82 1.36
C CYS A 127 -2.59 -17.19 1.91
N TYR A 128 -3.78 -17.66 1.58
CA TYR A 128 -4.27 -18.97 2.01
C TYR A 128 -3.43 -20.12 1.43
N GLY A 129 -3.12 -20.06 0.12
CA GLY A 129 -2.39 -21.14 -0.56
C GLY A 129 -0.91 -21.25 -0.17
N ARG A 130 -0.30 -20.16 0.32
CA ARG A 130 1.13 -20.08 0.69
C ARG A 130 1.37 -19.79 2.17
N ASP A 131 0.35 -19.81 3.01
CA ASP A 131 0.41 -19.47 4.45
C ASP A 131 1.08 -18.13 4.73
N LEU A 132 0.67 -17.09 3.99
CA LEU A 132 1.23 -15.74 4.07
C LEU A 132 0.31 -14.80 4.85
N LYS A 133 0.89 -13.70 5.35
CA LYS A 133 0.14 -12.63 6.00
C LYS A 133 -0.54 -11.74 4.97
N LEU A 134 -1.77 -11.28 5.28
CA LEU A 134 -2.52 -10.31 4.48
C LEU A 134 -2.43 -8.92 5.10
N ILE A 135 -2.11 -7.91 4.30
CA ILE A 135 -2.00 -6.51 4.73
C ILE A 135 -2.98 -5.67 3.92
N ALA A 136 -3.88 -4.97 4.60
CA ALA A 136 -4.77 -4.00 3.97
C ALA A 136 -4.12 -2.61 3.92
N VAL A 137 -4.18 -1.96 2.74
CA VAL A 137 -3.69 -0.59 2.55
C VAL A 137 -4.84 0.29 2.08
N PRO A 138 -5.25 1.33 2.83
CA PRO A 138 -6.29 2.25 2.39
C PRO A 138 -5.90 2.99 1.12
N THR A 139 -6.78 3.00 0.12
CA THR A 139 -6.47 3.56 -1.20
C THR A 139 -6.13 5.05 -1.15
N LEU A 140 -6.86 5.84 -0.35
CA LEU A 140 -6.60 7.27 -0.25
C LEU A 140 -5.26 7.57 0.44
N GLU A 141 -4.90 6.80 1.47
CA GLU A 141 -3.58 6.90 2.12
C GLU A 141 -2.46 6.52 1.14
N LEU A 142 -2.65 5.46 0.35
CA LEU A 142 -1.73 5.05 -0.71
C LEU A 142 -1.45 6.16 -1.71
N MET A 143 -2.48 6.90 -2.12
CA MET A 143 -2.34 8.00 -3.07
C MET A 143 -1.50 9.17 -2.54
N CYS A 144 -1.38 9.33 -1.23
CA CYS A 144 -0.53 10.36 -0.62
C CYS A 144 0.97 10.04 -0.77
N VAL A 145 1.35 8.76 -0.88
CA VAL A 145 2.76 8.34 -0.93
C VAL A 145 3.53 8.94 -2.11
N PRO A 146 3.07 8.83 -3.37
CA PRO A 146 3.77 9.44 -4.50
C PRO A 146 3.88 10.96 -4.40
N VAL A 147 2.88 11.63 -3.80
CA VAL A 147 2.91 13.07 -3.57
C VAL A 147 4.03 13.44 -2.59
N LEU A 148 4.12 12.76 -1.46
CA LEU A 148 5.16 13.01 -0.46
C LEU A 148 6.58 12.69 -0.96
N LEU A 149 6.73 11.77 -1.93
CA LEU A 149 8.02 11.35 -2.46
C LEU A 149 8.49 12.18 -3.67
N ARG A 150 7.59 12.75 -4.43
CA ARG A 150 7.90 13.39 -5.73
C ARG A 150 7.68 14.89 -5.74
N GLU A 151 6.69 15.37 -4.99
CA GLU A 151 6.30 16.76 -5.03
C GLU A 151 7.00 17.56 -3.93
N THR A 152 7.39 18.78 -4.27
CA THR A 152 7.96 19.71 -3.29
C THR A 152 6.85 20.47 -2.63
N ILE A 153 6.38 20.00 -1.48
CA ILE A 153 5.45 20.74 -0.61
C ILE A 153 6.27 21.46 0.44
N THR A 154 6.28 22.77 0.39
CA THR A 154 7.12 23.63 1.25
C THR A 154 6.45 23.96 2.58
N GLU A 155 5.13 23.99 2.61
CA GLU A 155 4.36 24.36 3.79
C GLU A 155 4.25 23.19 4.77
N ASP A 156 4.76 23.37 5.97
CA ASP A 156 4.75 22.32 7.00
C ASP A 156 3.33 21.96 7.48
N ASN A 157 2.40 22.92 7.40
CA ASN A 157 1.00 22.72 7.79
C ASN A 157 0.08 22.30 6.64
N ALA A 158 0.63 22.04 5.44
CA ALA A 158 -0.16 21.62 4.29
C ALA A 158 -0.94 20.32 4.55
N LEU A 159 -2.13 20.24 3.96
CA LEU A 159 -2.94 19.03 3.95
C LEU A 159 -2.92 18.38 2.56
N LEU A 160 -3.05 17.05 2.57
CA LEU A 160 -3.16 16.20 1.41
C LEU A 160 -4.61 15.74 1.27
N CYS A 161 -5.21 15.96 0.11
CA CYS A 161 -6.58 15.57 -0.20
C CYS A 161 -6.63 14.65 -1.43
N PRO A 162 -6.40 13.35 -1.24
CA PRO A 162 -6.64 12.37 -2.30
C PRO A 162 -8.13 12.29 -2.64
N MET A 163 -8.45 12.25 -3.94
CA MET A 163 -9.81 12.20 -4.45
C MET A 163 -9.99 11.09 -5.49
N ILE A 164 -10.90 10.18 -5.24
CA ILE A 164 -11.32 9.16 -6.20
C ILE A 164 -12.68 9.54 -6.75
N ASP A 165 -12.84 9.50 -8.07
CA ASP A 165 -14.11 9.80 -8.75
C ASP A 165 -15.21 8.79 -8.38
N ALA A 166 -16.27 9.28 -7.70
CA ALA A 166 -17.46 8.52 -7.34
C ALA A 166 -18.65 8.78 -8.29
N ARG A 167 -18.38 9.35 -9.48
CA ARG A 167 -19.32 9.80 -10.51
C ARG A 167 -20.05 11.09 -10.14
N ARG A 168 -20.58 11.80 -11.20
CA ARG A 168 -21.18 13.13 -11.06
C ARG A 168 -20.22 14.07 -10.33
N MET A 169 -20.70 14.95 -9.46
CA MET A 169 -19.86 15.83 -8.63
C MET A 169 -19.49 15.22 -7.27
N GLU A 170 -19.55 13.90 -7.15
CA GLU A 170 -19.19 13.19 -5.94
C GLU A 170 -17.79 12.58 -6.05
N VAL A 171 -17.04 12.63 -4.93
CA VAL A 171 -15.71 12.03 -4.79
C VAL A 171 -15.62 11.27 -3.47
N TYR A 172 -14.79 10.24 -3.44
CA TYR A 172 -14.29 9.68 -2.18
C TYR A 172 -13.04 10.46 -1.81
N SER A 173 -13.03 11.08 -0.65
CA SER A 173 -11.90 11.88 -0.18
C SER A 173 -11.64 11.73 1.31
N ALA A 174 -10.46 12.13 1.74
CA ALA A 174 -10.04 12.30 3.12
C ALA A 174 -9.06 13.47 3.19
N LEU A 175 -8.76 13.96 4.40
CA LEU A 175 -7.66 14.89 4.60
C LEU A 175 -6.60 14.25 5.49
N TYR A 176 -5.36 14.29 5.02
CA TYR A 176 -4.18 13.83 5.75
C TYR A 176 -3.21 14.99 5.98
N ASP A 177 -2.49 14.96 7.09
CA ASP A 177 -1.29 15.77 7.24
C ASP A 177 -0.09 15.11 6.52
N ARG A 178 1.06 15.78 6.50
CA ARG A 178 2.29 15.27 5.86
C ARG A 178 2.89 14.04 6.55
N SER A 179 2.44 13.69 7.74
CA SER A 179 2.80 12.46 8.44
C SER A 179 1.85 11.29 8.17
N LEU A 180 0.87 11.49 7.27
CA LEU A 180 -0.21 10.57 6.95
C LEU A 180 -1.17 10.32 8.14
N LYS A 181 -1.23 11.26 9.09
CA LYS A 181 -2.26 11.23 10.10
C LYS A 181 -3.56 11.78 9.51
N GLU A 182 -4.63 11.03 9.68
CA GLU A 182 -5.96 11.45 9.23
C GLU A 182 -6.45 12.66 10.02
N VAL A 183 -6.73 13.77 9.32
CA VAL A 183 -7.27 15.03 9.86
C VAL A 183 -8.79 15.05 9.67
N ARG A 184 -9.27 14.51 8.56
CA ARG A 184 -10.67 14.31 8.26
C ARG A 184 -10.86 12.89 7.74
N PRO A 185 -11.79 12.11 8.31
CA PRO A 185 -12.03 10.73 7.90
C PRO A 185 -12.54 10.64 6.45
N VAL A 186 -12.36 9.46 5.89
CA VAL A 186 -12.86 9.11 4.55
C VAL A 186 -14.36 9.35 4.47
N GLY A 187 -14.77 10.09 3.43
CA GLY A 187 -16.16 10.39 3.13
C GLY A 187 -16.48 10.34 1.65
N ALA A 188 -17.77 10.27 1.35
CA ALA A 188 -18.31 10.46 0.01
C ALA A 188 -18.88 11.87 -0.08
N ASP A 189 -18.15 12.78 -0.74
CA ASP A 189 -18.45 14.18 -0.77
C ASP A 189 -19.08 14.60 -2.09
N VAL A 190 -20.24 15.21 -2.01
CA VAL A 190 -20.75 16.05 -3.11
C VAL A 190 -20.10 17.41 -2.95
N VAL A 191 -19.12 17.70 -3.79
CA VAL A 191 -18.25 18.86 -3.63
C VAL A 191 -19.02 20.15 -3.92
N THR A 192 -18.93 21.10 -2.99
CA THR A 192 -19.44 22.47 -3.06
C THR A 192 -18.35 23.44 -2.65
N GLU A 193 -18.55 24.74 -2.84
CA GLU A 193 -17.61 25.80 -2.42
C GLU A 193 -17.28 25.74 -0.92
N GLU A 194 -18.23 25.26 -0.10
CA GLU A 194 -18.08 25.19 1.36
C GLU A 194 -17.40 23.91 1.85
N THR A 195 -17.27 22.87 0.98
CA THR A 195 -16.90 21.52 1.42
C THR A 195 -15.54 21.48 2.15
N TYR A 196 -14.55 22.22 1.69
CA TYR A 196 -13.20 22.26 2.30
C TYR A 196 -12.83 23.63 2.86
N LYS A 197 -13.75 24.60 2.84
CA LYS A 197 -13.50 26.01 3.15
C LYS A 197 -12.85 26.19 4.53
N GLN A 198 -13.35 25.53 5.57
CA GLN A 198 -12.82 25.69 6.93
C GLN A 198 -11.32 25.36 7.05
N TRP A 199 -10.81 24.44 6.23
CA TRP A 199 -9.39 24.11 6.21
C TRP A 199 -8.61 25.00 5.26
N LEU A 200 -9.21 25.36 4.11
CA LEU A 200 -8.60 26.25 3.13
C LEU A 200 -8.37 27.65 3.66
N ASP A 201 -9.27 28.15 4.52
CA ASP A 201 -9.12 29.46 5.18
C ASP A 201 -7.89 29.49 6.12
N GLU A 202 -7.42 28.33 6.61
CA GLU A 202 -6.32 28.23 7.56
C GLU A 202 -4.98 27.80 6.94
N ARG A 203 -5.01 26.95 5.88
CA ARG A 203 -3.80 26.31 5.35
C ARG A 203 -3.96 25.80 3.92
N PRO A 204 -2.85 25.62 3.19
CA PRO A 204 -2.90 25.03 1.85
C PRO A 204 -3.35 23.56 1.87
N ILE A 205 -4.16 23.21 0.87
CA ILE A 205 -4.59 21.83 0.61
C ILE A 205 -4.17 21.47 -0.82
N TYR A 206 -3.48 20.33 -0.93
CA TYR A 206 -3.10 19.74 -2.20
C TYR A 206 -4.09 18.64 -2.57
N PHE A 207 -4.85 18.90 -3.65
CA PHE A 207 -5.86 18.00 -4.19
C PHE A 207 -5.26 17.19 -5.33
N PHE A 208 -5.47 15.89 -5.35
CA PHE A 208 -4.94 14.99 -6.38
C PHE A 208 -5.79 13.72 -6.55
N GLY A 209 -5.53 12.99 -7.65
CA GLY A 209 -6.27 11.80 -8.03
C GLY A 209 -7.31 12.08 -9.10
N ASN A 210 -7.94 11.02 -9.61
CA ASN A 210 -8.86 11.09 -10.75
C ASN A 210 -10.19 11.81 -10.46
N GLY A 211 -10.49 12.09 -9.20
CA GLY A 211 -11.64 12.89 -8.77
C GLY A 211 -11.33 14.37 -8.59
N ALA A 212 -10.05 14.78 -8.51
CA ALA A 212 -9.68 16.14 -8.12
C ALA A 212 -9.96 17.17 -9.23
N GLN A 213 -9.55 16.91 -10.47
CA GLN A 213 -9.65 17.87 -11.58
C GLN A 213 -11.06 18.46 -11.74
N LYS A 214 -12.09 17.61 -11.71
CA LYS A 214 -13.48 18.05 -11.87
C LYS A 214 -13.99 18.94 -10.72
N CYS A 215 -13.32 18.93 -9.57
CA CYS A 215 -13.71 19.67 -8.38
C CYS A 215 -13.06 21.07 -8.31
N MET A 216 -11.96 21.29 -9.05
CA MET A 216 -11.20 22.54 -8.96
C MET A 216 -11.96 23.77 -9.45
N ASP A 217 -12.90 23.60 -10.40
CA ASP A 217 -13.76 24.71 -10.85
C ASP A 217 -14.72 25.19 -9.75
N ILE A 218 -15.04 24.31 -8.79
CA ILE A 218 -15.90 24.60 -7.63
C ILE A 218 -15.05 25.05 -6.44
N ILE A 219 -13.90 24.38 -6.21
CA ILE A 219 -12.97 24.70 -5.13
C ILE A 219 -12.07 25.87 -5.57
N ASN A 220 -12.65 27.04 -5.69
CA ASN A 220 -11.91 28.26 -6.10
C ASN A 220 -11.37 28.99 -4.87
N HIS A 221 -10.16 28.63 -4.40
CA HIS A 221 -9.54 29.23 -3.24
C HIS A 221 -8.01 29.37 -3.43
N PRO A 222 -7.36 30.48 -2.96
CA PRO A 222 -5.91 30.68 -3.11
C PRO A 222 -5.04 29.55 -2.53
N ASN A 223 -5.51 28.90 -1.47
CA ASN A 223 -4.83 27.79 -0.80
C ASN A 223 -5.19 26.42 -1.39
N ALA A 224 -5.97 26.35 -2.47
CA ALA A 224 -6.30 25.09 -3.15
C ALA A 224 -5.31 24.85 -4.29
N HIS A 225 -4.54 23.79 -4.21
CA HIS A 225 -3.52 23.41 -5.18
C HIS A 225 -3.85 22.06 -5.80
N LEU A 226 -3.81 21.95 -7.13
CA LEU A 226 -4.00 20.70 -7.85
C LEU A 226 -2.66 20.05 -8.16
N ILE A 227 -2.53 18.75 -7.90
CA ILE A 227 -1.43 17.91 -8.38
C ILE A 227 -2.02 16.89 -9.36
N GLU A 228 -1.59 16.96 -10.61
CA GLU A 228 -2.07 16.07 -11.67
C GLU A 228 -1.28 14.75 -11.72
N GLY A 229 -1.84 13.71 -12.36
CA GLY A 229 -1.15 12.48 -12.67
C GLY A 229 -0.89 11.57 -11.47
N ILE A 230 -1.56 11.78 -10.34
CA ILE A 230 -1.45 10.90 -9.18
C ILE A 230 -2.48 9.79 -9.27
N GLU A 231 -1.98 8.55 -9.28
CA GLU A 231 -2.78 7.33 -9.29
C GLU A 231 -2.34 6.38 -8.17
N PRO A 232 -3.27 5.60 -7.59
CA PRO A 232 -2.89 4.51 -6.69
C PRO A 232 -2.24 3.41 -7.52
N LEU A 233 -0.97 3.12 -7.26
CA LEU A 233 -0.23 2.04 -7.91
C LEU A 233 0.42 1.13 -6.87
N ALA A 234 0.50 -0.16 -7.17
CA ALA A 234 1.03 -1.18 -6.27
C ALA A 234 2.42 -0.86 -5.71
N LYS A 235 3.30 -0.28 -6.53
CA LYS A 235 4.66 0.11 -6.11
C LYS A 235 4.70 1.14 -4.98
N TRP A 236 3.67 1.98 -4.87
CA TRP A 236 3.57 3.00 -3.81
C TRP A 236 3.07 2.43 -2.49
N MET A 237 2.59 1.16 -2.47
CA MET A 237 2.18 0.50 -1.22
C MET A 237 3.36 0.17 -0.30
N MET A 238 4.57 0.03 -0.84
CA MET A 238 5.75 -0.46 -0.12
C MET A 238 5.93 0.19 1.26
N PRO A 239 6.07 1.51 1.43
CA PRO A 239 6.34 2.10 2.74
C PRO A 239 5.19 1.88 3.73
N LEU A 240 3.95 1.84 3.24
CA LEU A 240 2.77 1.61 4.07
C LEU A 240 2.66 0.15 4.50
N ALA A 241 2.94 -0.77 3.58
CA ALA A 241 2.91 -2.20 3.84
C ALA A 241 4.04 -2.62 4.80
N GLU A 242 5.27 -2.12 4.59
CA GLU A 242 6.40 -2.32 5.51
C GLU A 242 6.09 -1.84 6.92
N LYS A 243 5.55 -0.62 7.06
CA LYS A 243 5.14 -0.08 8.36
C LYS A 243 4.12 -0.98 9.05
N ARG A 244 3.11 -1.49 8.31
CA ARG A 244 2.09 -2.40 8.84
C ARG A 244 2.66 -3.76 9.19
N PHE A 245 3.55 -4.28 8.37
CA PHE A 245 4.23 -5.55 8.61
C PHE A 245 5.06 -5.50 9.90
N LEU A 246 5.86 -4.45 10.09
CA LEU A 246 6.68 -4.24 11.29
C LEU A 246 5.84 -4.08 12.57
N ASN A 247 4.64 -3.52 12.44
CA ASN A 247 3.68 -3.36 13.54
C ASN A 247 2.74 -4.56 13.71
N GLU A 248 2.95 -5.66 12.95
CA GLU A 248 2.12 -6.87 12.97
C GLU A 248 0.62 -6.60 12.71
N GLN A 249 0.33 -5.57 11.88
CA GLN A 249 -1.03 -5.19 11.50
C GLN A 249 -1.48 -6.04 10.29
N PHE A 250 -1.96 -7.25 10.58
CA PHE A 250 -2.40 -8.21 9.61
C PHE A 250 -3.91 -8.40 9.66
N GLU A 251 -4.49 -8.68 8.50
CA GLU A 251 -5.90 -9.00 8.35
C GLU A 251 -6.14 -10.52 8.47
N ASP A 252 -7.32 -10.89 8.94
CA ASP A 252 -7.77 -12.27 8.90
C ASP A 252 -8.12 -12.68 7.46
N VAL A 253 -7.35 -13.62 6.92
CA VAL A 253 -7.50 -14.07 5.52
C VAL A 253 -8.91 -14.62 5.24
N ALA A 254 -9.57 -15.24 6.21
CA ALA A 254 -10.91 -15.80 6.04
C ALA A 254 -12.00 -14.73 6.04
N TYR A 255 -11.92 -13.75 6.94
CA TYR A 255 -13.01 -12.80 7.22
C TYR A 255 -12.79 -11.41 6.66
N PHE A 256 -11.57 -11.05 6.23
CA PHE A 256 -11.31 -9.75 5.63
C PHE A 256 -12.20 -9.46 4.42
N VAL A 257 -12.78 -8.25 4.40
CA VAL A 257 -13.58 -7.72 3.29
C VAL A 257 -13.11 -6.31 2.94
N PRO A 258 -13.23 -5.88 1.66
CA PRO A 258 -12.91 -4.51 1.28
C PRO A 258 -13.78 -3.48 2.04
N PHE A 259 -13.23 -2.30 2.21
CA PHE A 259 -13.97 -1.16 2.73
C PHE A 259 -14.85 -0.55 1.63
N TYR A 260 -16.14 -0.88 1.66
CA TYR A 260 -17.15 -0.33 0.77
C TYR A 260 -17.78 0.91 1.42
N LEU A 261 -17.38 2.10 0.96
CA LEU A 261 -17.90 3.35 1.50
C LEU A 261 -19.41 3.56 1.15
N LYS A 262 -19.85 2.92 0.06
CA LYS A 262 -21.24 2.89 -0.38
C LYS A 262 -21.70 1.48 -0.68
N ASP A 263 -22.96 1.22 -0.40
CA ASP A 263 -23.61 -0.02 -0.79
C ASP A 263 -23.67 -0.17 -2.31
N PHE A 264 -23.60 -1.40 -2.78
CA PHE A 264 -23.73 -1.71 -4.19
C PHE A 264 -25.17 -1.49 -4.65
N VAL A 265 -25.39 -0.51 -5.54
CA VAL A 265 -26.68 -0.28 -6.19
C VAL A 265 -26.66 -0.91 -7.58
N ALA A 266 -27.35 -2.04 -7.74
CA ALA A 266 -27.52 -2.68 -9.04
C ALA A 266 -28.39 -1.80 -9.96
N ILE A 267 -27.86 -1.45 -11.13
CA ILE A 267 -28.67 -0.82 -12.19
C ILE A 267 -29.41 -1.95 -12.89
N LYS A 268 -30.76 -1.90 -12.89
CA LYS A 268 -31.57 -2.82 -13.71
C LYS A 268 -31.15 -2.68 -15.18
N ALA A 269 -30.79 -3.81 -15.81
CA ALA A 269 -30.55 -3.84 -17.25
C ALA A 269 -31.78 -3.32 -17.98
N LYS A 270 -31.58 -2.45 -19.00
CA LYS A 270 -32.66 -2.09 -19.90
C LYS A 270 -33.17 -3.37 -20.59
N PRO A 271 -34.50 -3.60 -20.69
CA PRO A 271 -35.00 -4.73 -21.47
C PRO A 271 -34.39 -4.64 -22.88
N LEU A 272 -33.80 -5.72 -23.34
CA LEU A 272 -33.50 -5.89 -24.77
C LEU A 272 -34.85 -6.01 -25.48
N LEU A 273 -35.24 -4.96 -26.22
CA LEU A 273 -36.38 -5.02 -27.16
C LEU A 273 -36.01 -5.85 -28.37
#